data_acfc4b5da9144f6abca447c68ca31a1b
#
_entry.id   acfc4b5da9144f6abca447c68ca31a1b
#
_cell.length_a   1.000
_cell.length_b   1.000
_cell.length_c   1.000
_cell.angle_alpha   90.00
_cell.angle_beta   90.00
_cell.angle_gamma   90.00
#
_symmetry.space_group_name_H-M   'P 1'
#
loop_
_entity.id
_entity.type
_entity.pdbx_description
1 polymer ?
#
loop_
_entity_poly.entity_id
_entity_poly.type
_entity_poly.pdbx_seq_one_letter_code
_entity_poly.pdbx_strand_id
1 'polypeptide(L)'
;MPPERHPPDTPAEWLNRAASDLAIARAKIEGAYLEDLCYHAQQCVEKAFKAVLLHRQRGFPYIHDLAELANRIELSGLPLPADIRDVVGLTEYAVEGRYPGFDEPVLEEQWADAVEKCSRALEWCRDVLGAR
;
A
#
# COMPACT_ATOMS: atom_id res chain seq x y z
N MET A 1 -17.29 1.75 -10.10
CA MET A 1 -17.91 2.28 -8.87
C MET A 1 -16.97 2.08 -7.71
N PRO A 2 -16.70 3.11 -6.93
CA PRO A 2 -15.96 2.92 -5.70
C PRO A 2 -16.77 2.10 -4.68
N PRO A 3 -16.10 1.44 -3.73
CA PRO A 3 -16.80 0.69 -2.70
C PRO A 3 -17.60 1.61 -1.77
N GLU A 4 -18.60 1.05 -1.10
CA GLU A 4 -19.39 1.78 -0.12
C GLU A 4 -18.48 2.27 1.01
N ARG A 5 -18.67 3.52 1.42
CA ARG A 5 -17.84 4.12 2.47
C ARG A 5 -18.23 3.61 3.85
N HIS A 6 -17.21 3.45 4.69
CA HIS A 6 -17.36 3.14 6.10
C HIS A 6 -16.93 4.36 6.94
N PRO A 7 -17.18 4.36 8.25
CA PRO A 7 -16.72 5.47 9.08
C PRO A 7 -15.21 5.68 8.98
N PRO A 8 -14.73 6.94 9.07
CA PRO A 8 -13.30 7.22 9.06
C PRO A 8 -12.57 6.45 10.16
N ASP A 9 -11.30 6.12 9.89
CA ASP A 9 -10.43 5.43 10.84
C ASP A 9 -10.89 4.02 11.25
N THR A 10 -11.78 3.41 10.47
CA THR A 10 -12.10 1.99 10.64
C THR A 10 -11.21 1.15 9.73
N PRO A 11 -10.92 -0.11 10.13
CA PRO A 11 -10.15 -1.00 9.24
C PRO A 11 -10.78 -1.14 7.85
N ALA A 12 -12.10 -1.26 7.79
CA ALA A 12 -12.81 -1.40 6.51
C ALA A 12 -12.60 -0.19 5.60
N GLU A 13 -12.64 1.03 6.16
CA GLU A 13 -12.45 2.24 5.36
C GLU A 13 -10.99 2.36 4.89
N TRP A 14 -10.04 2.02 5.74
CA TRP A 14 -8.64 1.99 5.32
C TRP A 14 -8.40 1.02 4.17
N LEU A 15 -9.03 -0.17 4.19
CA LEU A 15 -8.95 -1.12 3.07
C LEU A 15 -9.59 -0.55 1.81
N ASN A 16 -10.71 0.15 1.93
CA ASN A 16 -11.36 0.80 0.78
C ASN A 16 -10.43 1.84 0.14
N ARG A 17 -9.74 2.62 0.99
CA ARG A 17 -8.79 3.63 0.50
C ARG A 17 -7.57 2.98 -0.16
N ALA A 18 -7.10 1.86 0.40
CA ALA A 18 -6.04 1.09 -0.22
C ALA A 18 -6.47 0.56 -1.59
N ALA A 19 -7.69 0.04 -1.70
CA ALA A 19 -8.21 -0.45 -2.98
C ALA A 19 -8.34 0.67 -4.02
N SER A 20 -8.71 1.87 -3.58
CA SER A 20 -8.74 3.06 -4.45
C SER A 20 -7.36 3.37 -5.00
N ASP A 21 -6.33 3.34 -4.15
CA ASP A 21 -4.96 3.58 -4.59
C ASP A 21 -4.50 2.51 -5.59
N LEU A 22 -4.86 1.24 -5.37
CA LEU A 22 -4.55 0.18 -6.32
C LEU A 22 -5.21 0.42 -7.68
N ALA A 23 -6.48 0.83 -7.68
CA ALA A 23 -7.20 1.13 -8.92
C ALA A 23 -6.48 2.22 -9.73
N ILE A 24 -5.96 3.25 -9.05
CA ILE A 24 -5.19 4.31 -9.71
C ILE A 24 -3.84 3.77 -10.19
N ALA A 25 -3.12 3.05 -9.32
CA ALA A 25 -1.77 2.56 -9.64
C ALA A 25 -1.76 1.68 -10.89
N ARG A 26 -2.76 0.82 -11.07
CA ARG A 26 -2.79 -0.13 -12.20
C ARG A 26 -3.45 0.42 -13.47
N ALA A 27 -4.05 1.60 -13.39
CA ALA A 27 -4.86 2.12 -14.49
C ALA A 27 -4.04 2.57 -15.70
N LYS A 28 -2.75 2.81 -15.53
CA LYS A 28 -1.87 3.32 -16.59
C LYS A 28 -2.51 4.52 -17.29
N ILE A 29 -2.76 5.55 -16.52
CA ILE A 29 -3.49 6.75 -16.95
C ILE A 29 -2.67 7.52 -17.96
N GLU A 30 -3.29 7.81 -19.13
CA GLU A 30 -2.63 8.62 -20.16
C GLU A 30 -2.29 10.00 -19.59
N GLY A 31 -1.07 10.45 -19.83
CA GLY A 31 -0.58 11.73 -19.33
C GLY A 31 0.03 11.69 -17.95
N ALA A 32 -0.07 10.56 -17.24
CA ALA A 32 0.55 10.41 -15.93
C ALA A 32 1.90 9.72 -16.06
N TYR A 33 2.87 10.18 -15.27
CA TYR A 33 4.15 9.47 -15.15
C TYR A 33 3.99 8.19 -14.33
N LEU A 34 4.78 7.18 -14.67
CA LEU A 34 4.75 5.92 -13.91
C LEU A 34 5.16 6.13 -12.44
N GLU A 35 6.01 7.12 -12.17
CA GLU A 35 6.41 7.50 -10.82
C GLU A 35 5.19 7.81 -9.94
N ASP A 36 4.23 8.52 -10.50
CA ASP A 36 3.02 8.90 -9.76
C ASP A 36 2.14 7.68 -9.50
N LEU A 37 2.08 6.75 -10.45
CA LEU A 37 1.34 5.51 -10.25
C LEU A 37 2.01 4.63 -9.19
N CYS A 38 3.35 4.58 -9.18
CA CYS A 38 4.10 3.85 -8.16
C CYS A 38 3.90 4.46 -6.76
N TYR A 39 3.75 5.78 -6.67
CA TYR A 39 3.38 6.42 -5.42
C TYR A 39 2.06 5.85 -4.89
N HIS A 40 1.06 5.70 -5.76
CA HIS A 40 -0.22 5.13 -5.36
C HIS A 40 -0.11 3.65 -4.98
N ALA A 41 0.79 2.89 -5.62
CA ALA A 41 1.06 1.52 -5.21
C ALA A 41 1.62 1.47 -3.78
N GLN A 42 2.54 2.37 -3.44
CA GLN A 42 3.07 2.48 -2.08
C GLN A 42 1.95 2.86 -1.10
N GLN A 43 1.12 3.84 -1.46
CA GLN A 43 0.01 4.27 -0.61
C GLN A 43 -0.99 3.15 -0.35
N CYS A 44 -1.23 2.29 -1.35
CA CYS A 44 -2.08 1.13 -1.17
C CYS A 44 -1.56 0.23 -0.05
N VAL A 45 -0.28 -0.11 -0.08
CA VAL A 45 0.32 -0.98 0.95
C VAL A 45 0.29 -0.31 2.32
N GLU A 46 0.65 0.97 2.38
CA GLU A 46 0.64 1.72 3.64
C GLU A 46 -0.73 1.68 4.29
N LYS A 47 -1.77 1.98 3.53
CA LYS A 47 -3.15 2.01 4.04
C LYS A 47 -3.64 0.62 4.41
N ALA A 48 -3.28 -0.40 3.65
CA ALA A 48 -3.65 -1.77 3.95
C ALA A 48 -2.98 -2.26 5.25
N PHE A 49 -1.70 -1.93 5.45
CA PHE A 49 -1.00 -2.27 6.69
C PHE A 49 -1.61 -1.55 7.89
N LYS A 50 -1.99 -0.28 7.71
CA LYS A 50 -2.68 0.47 8.78
C LYS A 50 -4.02 -0.16 9.14
N ALA A 51 -4.76 -0.66 8.14
CA ALA A 51 -6.00 -1.39 8.40
C ALA A 51 -5.76 -2.62 9.27
N VAL A 52 -4.69 -3.38 8.99
CA VAL A 52 -4.34 -4.55 9.79
C VAL A 52 -4.00 -4.15 11.24
N LEU A 53 -3.22 -3.08 11.41
CA LEU A 53 -2.86 -2.61 12.75
C LEU A 53 -4.09 -2.20 13.55
N LEU A 54 -5.01 -1.46 12.94
CA LEU A 54 -6.25 -1.09 13.60
C LEU A 54 -7.09 -2.32 13.96
N HIS A 55 -7.17 -3.29 13.05
CA HIS A 55 -7.89 -4.54 13.28
C HIS A 55 -7.33 -5.30 14.49
N ARG A 56 -6.02 -5.22 14.69
CA ARG A 56 -5.34 -5.83 15.83
C ARG A 56 -5.29 -4.89 17.05
N GLN A 57 -6.04 -3.80 17.00
CA GLN A 57 -6.13 -2.82 18.10
C GLN A 57 -4.78 -2.18 18.43
N ARG A 58 -3.99 -1.92 17.39
CA ARG A 58 -2.69 -1.27 17.51
C ARG A 58 -2.74 0.09 16.85
N GLY A 59 -2.06 1.07 17.44
CA GLY A 59 -1.86 2.36 16.81
C GLY A 59 -0.72 2.33 15.80
N PHE A 60 -0.60 3.39 15.04
CA PHE A 60 0.51 3.56 14.11
C PHE A 60 0.92 5.04 14.07
N PRO A 61 2.22 5.33 13.87
CA PRO A 61 2.67 6.69 13.69
C PRO A 61 2.35 7.20 12.30
N TYR A 62 2.41 8.53 12.12
CA TYR A 62 2.29 9.15 10.80
C TYR A 62 3.63 9.00 10.07
N ILE A 63 3.88 7.82 9.54
CA ILE A 63 5.09 7.52 8.78
C ILE A 63 4.71 6.80 7.49
N HIS A 64 5.61 6.88 6.50
CA HIS A 64 5.46 6.23 5.21
C HIS A 64 6.39 5.03 5.04
N ASP A 65 7.09 4.65 6.11
CA ASP A 65 8.05 3.55 6.07
C ASP A 65 7.30 2.22 6.26
N LEU A 66 7.18 1.47 5.18
CA LEU A 66 6.48 0.19 5.18
C LEU A 66 7.17 -0.85 6.08
N ALA A 67 8.51 -0.79 6.19
CA ALA A 67 9.24 -1.71 7.06
C ALA A 67 8.84 -1.50 8.51
N GLU A 68 8.67 -0.25 8.95
CA GLU A 68 8.23 0.03 10.32
C GLU A 68 6.81 -0.46 10.56
N LEU A 69 5.90 -0.24 9.60
CA LEU A 69 4.53 -0.75 9.71
C LEU A 69 4.52 -2.27 9.74
N ALA A 70 5.33 -2.93 8.90
CA ALA A 70 5.45 -4.38 8.88
C ALA A 70 5.97 -4.90 10.22
N ASN A 71 6.98 -4.25 10.80
CA ASN A 71 7.52 -4.64 12.10
C ASN A 71 6.45 -4.54 13.20
N ARG A 72 5.64 -3.49 13.17
CA ARG A 72 4.56 -3.33 14.14
C ARG A 72 3.49 -4.41 14.00
N ILE A 73 3.20 -4.83 12.77
CA ILE A 73 2.28 -5.96 12.53
C ILE A 73 2.84 -7.23 13.17
N GLU A 74 4.13 -7.53 12.94
CA GLU A 74 4.75 -8.72 13.53
C GLU A 74 4.79 -8.65 15.04
N LEU A 75 5.07 -7.49 15.61
CA LEU A 75 5.05 -7.31 17.07
C LEU A 75 3.66 -7.50 17.66
N SER A 76 2.61 -7.34 16.86
CA SER A 76 1.24 -7.61 17.30
C SER A 76 0.92 -9.10 17.36
N GLY A 77 1.86 -9.96 16.96
CA GLY A 77 1.69 -11.41 16.98
C GLY A 77 1.28 -12.02 15.65
N LEU A 78 1.35 -11.24 14.57
CA LEU A 78 0.96 -11.70 13.24
C LEU A 78 2.19 -11.78 12.32
N PRO A 79 2.73 -13.00 12.08
CA PRO A 79 3.88 -13.13 11.18
C PRO A 79 3.54 -12.73 9.76
N LEU A 80 4.46 -12.01 9.11
CA LEU A 80 4.31 -11.68 7.70
C LEU A 80 4.96 -12.76 6.83
N PRO A 81 4.25 -13.29 5.83
CA PRO A 81 4.89 -14.14 4.82
C PRO A 81 6.02 -13.40 4.12
N ALA A 82 7.02 -14.13 3.65
CA ALA A 82 8.20 -13.54 3.03
C ALA A 82 7.85 -12.66 1.82
N ASP A 83 6.88 -13.08 1.01
CA ASP A 83 6.44 -12.32 -0.17
C ASP A 83 5.70 -11.03 0.21
N ILE A 84 5.09 -10.97 1.39
CA ILE A 84 4.47 -9.74 1.89
C ILE A 84 5.54 -8.83 2.50
N ARG A 85 6.52 -9.39 3.19
CA ARG A 85 7.64 -8.60 3.71
C ARG A 85 8.42 -7.93 2.58
N ASP A 86 8.52 -8.59 1.44
CA ASP A 86 9.24 -8.06 0.28
C ASP A 86 8.65 -6.75 -0.25
N VAL A 87 7.36 -6.48 0.02
CA VAL A 87 6.73 -5.26 -0.52
C VAL A 87 7.23 -3.98 0.17
N VAL A 88 7.98 -4.09 1.27
CA VAL A 88 8.46 -2.90 1.99
C VAL A 88 9.40 -2.03 1.13
N GLY A 89 10.00 -2.60 0.09
CA GLY A 89 10.80 -1.84 -0.87
C GLY A 89 10.02 -0.74 -1.59
N LEU A 90 8.71 -0.82 -1.63
CA LEU A 90 7.88 0.23 -2.24
C LEU A 90 7.98 1.57 -1.48
N THR A 91 8.55 1.58 -0.28
CA THR A 91 8.78 2.83 0.47
C THR A 91 9.53 3.87 -0.36
N GLU A 92 10.37 3.44 -1.31
CA GLU A 92 11.11 4.38 -2.17
C GLU A 92 10.18 5.32 -2.95
N TYR A 93 8.91 4.94 -3.15
CA TYR A 93 7.93 5.76 -3.86
C TYR A 93 7.06 6.60 -2.91
N ALA A 94 7.37 6.64 -1.62
CA ALA A 94 6.52 7.24 -0.60
C ALA A 94 6.40 8.76 -0.70
N VAL A 95 7.36 9.42 -1.35
CA VAL A 95 7.41 10.88 -1.37
C VAL A 95 6.69 11.40 -2.61
N GLU A 96 5.54 12.03 -2.42
CA GLU A 96 4.84 12.75 -3.46
C GLU A 96 5.68 13.94 -3.90
N GLY A 97 5.77 14.20 -5.19
CA GLY A 97 6.53 15.31 -5.72
C GLY A 97 8.05 15.12 -5.64
N ARG A 98 8.53 13.89 -5.80
CA ARG A 98 9.96 13.59 -5.85
C ARG A 98 10.67 14.51 -6.84
N TYR A 99 11.93 14.82 -6.54
CA TYR A 99 12.74 15.64 -7.43
C TYR A 99 12.88 14.97 -8.80
N PRO A 100 12.55 15.69 -9.89
CA PRO A 100 12.72 15.15 -11.24
C PRO A 100 14.17 14.70 -11.48
N GLY A 101 14.31 13.54 -12.09
CA GLY A 101 15.63 12.99 -12.44
C GLY A 101 16.30 12.15 -11.34
N PHE A 102 15.74 12.14 -10.13
CA PHE A 102 16.26 11.31 -9.05
C PHE A 102 15.50 9.99 -9.04
N ASP A 103 16.20 8.90 -9.32
CA ASP A 103 15.59 7.56 -9.52
C ASP A 103 14.56 7.50 -10.65
N GLU A 104 14.65 8.43 -11.57
CA GLU A 104 13.76 8.50 -12.73
C GLU A 104 14.52 8.25 -14.03
N PRO A 105 13.81 7.82 -15.09
CA PRO A 105 12.40 7.46 -15.11
C PRO A 105 12.16 6.08 -14.50
N VAL A 106 10.96 5.85 -13.99
CA VAL A 106 10.51 4.51 -13.62
C VAL A 106 10.18 3.76 -14.91
N LEU A 107 10.71 2.55 -15.03
CA LEU A 107 10.46 1.72 -16.21
C LEU A 107 9.15 0.95 -16.08
N GLU A 108 8.60 0.54 -17.24
CA GLU A 108 7.37 -0.26 -17.28
C GLU A 108 7.43 -1.48 -16.38
N GLU A 109 8.55 -2.20 -16.38
CA GLU A 109 8.71 -3.41 -15.56
C GLU A 109 8.78 -3.09 -14.06
N GLN A 110 9.32 -1.93 -13.69
CA GLN A 110 9.32 -1.48 -12.29
C GLN A 110 7.92 -1.13 -11.84
N TRP A 111 7.15 -0.45 -12.70
CA TRP A 111 5.76 -0.15 -12.43
C TRP A 111 4.93 -1.43 -12.30
N ALA A 112 5.08 -2.37 -13.24
CA ALA A 112 4.34 -3.63 -13.20
C ALA A 112 4.66 -4.42 -11.93
N ASP A 113 5.92 -4.43 -11.49
CA ASP A 113 6.34 -5.07 -10.24
C ASP A 113 5.69 -4.38 -9.03
N ALA A 114 5.65 -3.05 -9.01
CA ALA A 114 5.03 -2.31 -7.92
C ALA A 114 3.53 -2.60 -7.82
N VAL A 115 2.84 -2.65 -8.95
CA VAL A 115 1.41 -2.99 -8.99
C VAL A 115 1.17 -4.40 -8.47
N GLU A 116 1.97 -5.37 -8.90
CA GLU A 116 1.84 -6.76 -8.46
C GLU A 116 2.07 -6.87 -6.94
N LYS A 117 3.11 -6.24 -6.43
CA LYS A 117 3.40 -6.24 -4.99
C LYS A 117 2.27 -5.61 -4.17
N CYS A 118 1.75 -4.48 -4.60
CA CYS A 118 0.68 -3.81 -3.88
C CYS A 118 -0.62 -4.62 -3.93
N SER A 119 -0.93 -5.24 -5.06
CA SER A 119 -2.10 -6.11 -5.19
C SER A 119 -2.01 -7.30 -4.24
N ARG A 120 -0.85 -7.93 -4.17
CA ARG A 120 -0.60 -9.09 -3.30
C ARG A 120 -0.71 -8.71 -1.82
N ALA A 121 -0.16 -7.56 -1.45
CA ALA A 121 -0.24 -7.07 -0.07
C ALA A 121 -1.68 -6.76 0.34
N LEU A 122 -2.44 -6.13 -0.55
CA LEU A 122 -3.84 -5.82 -0.28
C LEU A 122 -4.65 -7.11 -0.07
N GLU A 123 -4.44 -8.12 -0.92
CA GLU A 123 -5.12 -9.41 -0.79
C GLU A 123 -4.82 -10.07 0.55
N TRP A 124 -3.55 -10.07 0.96
CA TRP A 124 -3.17 -10.63 2.26
C TRP A 124 -3.86 -9.90 3.41
N CYS A 125 -3.88 -8.57 3.34
CA CYS A 125 -4.54 -7.77 4.37
C CYS A 125 -6.05 -8.03 4.42
N ARG A 126 -6.70 -8.18 3.27
CA ARG A 126 -8.11 -8.56 3.21
C ARG A 126 -8.35 -9.90 3.88
N ASP A 127 -7.48 -10.87 3.63
CA ASP A 127 -7.60 -12.18 4.24
C ASP A 127 -7.47 -12.12 5.77
N VAL A 128 -6.52 -11.31 6.25
CA VAL A 128 -6.34 -11.10 7.70
C VAL A 128 -7.60 -10.52 8.34
N LEU A 129 -8.23 -9.57 7.67
CA LEU A 129 -9.46 -8.94 8.19
C LEU A 129 -10.72 -9.78 7.95
N GLY A 130 -10.64 -10.83 7.14
CA GLY A 130 -11.80 -11.57 6.71
C GLY A 130 -12.70 -10.78 5.76
N ALA A 131 -12.14 -9.79 5.07
CA ALA A 131 -12.89 -8.82 4.24
C ALA A 131 -12.85 -9.18 2.76
N ARG A 132 -13.30 -10.36 2.41
CA ARG A 132 -13.37 -10.79 1.01
C ARG A 132 -14.77 -10.69 0.44
#